data_0c14bda08c70f2f0cceb33223688fdd2
#
_entry.id   0c14bda08c70f2f0cceb33223688fdd2
#
_cell.length_a   1.000
_cell.length_b   1.000
_cell.length_c   1.000
_cell.angle_alpha   90.00
_cell.angle_beta   90.00
_cell.angle_gamma   90.00
#
_symmetry.space_group_name_H-M   'P 1'
#
loop_
_entity.id
_entity.type
_entity.pdbx_description
1 polymer ?
#
loop_
_entity_poly.entity_id
_entity_poly.type
_entity_poly.pdbx_seq_one_letter_code
_entity_poly.pdbx_strand_id
1 'polypeptide(L)'
;HRRGYRQEAVEAPLNEVLAAGMILMTGWKGECDLIDPMCGSGTIPIEAALIARNIAPGVFRKEFAFEKWNDFDQELFDRIYNDDSQEREFTHKIFGYDNNPKANEIATHNVKAAGLSKEIILKIQPFQQFEQPKEKSIIITNPPYGERISTNDLLGLYQMIGERLKHSFTGNDAWVLSYREECFDQIGLKPSIKIPLFNGSLECEFRKYQLFNGKFKEFRSENADREFKPRREEIRPRRNTEKVEYGERRERRSFDNRREEHGEYKGGERRERRSFDDKREGRGDFKRGEHRNFGDRREGRDNFKSSPRKFDDNKEKTEE
;
A
#
# COMPACT_ATOMS: atom_id res chain seq x y z
N HIS A 1 -3.73 -9.39 3.20
CA HIS A 1 -3.85 -8.02 2.70
C HIS A 1 -5.03 -7.26 3.28
N ARG A 2 -6.04 -7.93 3.82
CA ARG A 2 -7.14 -7.25 4.53
C ARG A 2 -6.81 -7.18 6.01
N ARG A 3 -6.55 -5.98 6.53
CA ARG A 3 -6.20 -5.75 7.94
C ARG A 3 -7.40 -5.95 8.87
N GLY A 4 -8.60 -5.56 8.44
CA GLY A 4 -9.83 -5.61 9.23
C GLY A 4 -10.33 -4.25 9.72
N TYR A 5 -9.48 -3.23 9.82
CA TYR A 5 -9.88 -1.88 10.23
C TYR A 5 -10.70 -1.13 9.18
N ARG A 6 -10.53 -1.45 7.89
CA ARG A 6 -11.22 -0.76 6.80
C ARG A 6 -12.70 -1.16 6.79
N GLN A 7 -13.55 -0.26 7.25
CA GLN A 7 -15.00 -0.42 7.22
C GLN A 7 -15.56 0.01 5.87
N GLU A 8 -15.05 1.13 5.34
CA GLU A 8 -15.45 1.71 4.09
C GLU A 8 -14.23 2.08 3.25
N ALA A 9 -14.42 2.24 1.95
CA ALA A 9 -13.36 2.65 1.04
C ALA A 9 -13.89 3.67 0.02
N VAL A 10 -13.01 4.58 -0.38
CA VAL A 10 -13.17 5.33 -1.62
C VAL A 10 -13.03 4.38 -2.80
N GLU A 11 -13.42 4.82 -3.98
CA GLU A 11 -13.11 4.05 -5.20
C GLU A 11 -11.59 3.87 -5.36
N ALA A 12 -11.14 2.64 -5.66
CA ALA A 12 -9.73 2.25 -5.85
C ALA A 12 -8.79 2.65 -4.68
N PRO A 13 -9.05 2.20 -3.45
CA PRO A 13 -8.21 2.51 -2.32
C PRO A 13 -6.84 1.83 -2.46
N LEU A 14 -5.79 2.50 -1.97
CA LEU A 14 -4.46 1.90 -1.88
C LEU A 14 -4.51 0.60 -1.03
N ASN A 15 -3.81 -0.44 -1.47
CA ASN A 15 -3.69 -1.69 -0.71
C ASN A 15 -2.92 -1.44 0.60
N GLU A 16 -3.38 -2.00 1.72
CA GLU A 16 -2.80 -1.79 3.05
C GLU A 16 -1.35 -2.29 3.12
N VAL A 17 -1.07 -3.46 2.53
CA VAL A 17 0.30 -4.01 2.52
C VAL A 17 1.24 -3.16 1.68
N LEU A 18 0.75 -2.63 0.56
CA LEU A 18 1.53 -1.71 -0.27
C LEU A 18 1.83 -0.41 0.48
N ALA A 19 0.84 0.18 1.14
CA ALA A 19 1.02 1.38 1.96
C ALA A 19 2.05 1.17 3.07
N ALA A 20 1.95 0.05 3.81
CA ALA A 20 2.94 -0.30 4.83
C ALA A 20 4.34 -0.47 4.23
N GLY A 21 4.46 -1.18 3.09
CA GLY A 21 5.71 -1.35 2.37
C GLY A 21 6.33 -0.02 1.93
N MET A 22 5.52 0.88 1.38
CA MET A 22 5.96 2.23 1.01
C MET A 22 6.54 2.98 2.21
N ILE A 23 5.84 2.99 3.36
CA ILE A 23 6.31 3.65 4.57
C ILE A 23 7.65 3.04 5.04
N LEU A 24 7.76 1.72 5.11
CA LEU A 24 8.99 1.03 5.50
C LEU A 24 10.16 1.32 4.56
N MET A 25 9.90 1.45 3.25
CA MET A 25 10.93 1.80 2.24
C MET A 25 11.47 3.22 2.43
N THR A 26 10.72 4.13 3.05
CA THR A 26 11.23 5.48 3.39
C THR A 26 12.24 5.45 4.53
N GLY A 27 12.24 4.39 5.34
CA GLY A 27 13.01 4.29 6.58
C GLY A 27 12.33 4.91 7.79
N TRP A 28 11.19 5.59 7.62
CA TRP A 28 10.45 6.21 8.72
C TRP A 28 9.84 5.17 9.67
N LYS A 29 9.98 5.41 10.97
CA LYS A 29 9.49 4.54 12.06
C LYS A 29 8.80 5.31 13.19
N GLY A 30 8.43 6.58 12.94
CA GLY A 30 7.80 7.45 13.92
C GLY A 30 8.72 8.48 14.56
N GLU A 31 9.89 8.76 13.98
CA GLU A 31 10.87 9.73 14.49
C GLU A 31 10.53 11.19 14.20
N CYS A 32 9.50 11.46 13.42
CA CYS A 32 8.98 12.78 13.11
C CYS A 32 7.53 12.70 12.64
N ASP A 33 6.88 13.85 12.45
CA ASP A 33 5.54 13.91 11.88
C ASP A 33 5.49 13.32 10.47
N LEU A 34 4.34 12.70 10.12
CA LEU A 34 4.08 12.23 8.77
C LEU A 34 2.87 12.96 8.18
N ILE A 35 2.97 13.35 6.92
CA ILE A 35 1.92 14.08 6.19
C ILE A 35 1.52 13.30 4.94
N ASP A 36 0.23 13.01 4.82
CA ASP A 36 -0.38 12.55 3.58
C ASP A 36 -1.43 13.58 3.13
N PRO A 37 -1.10 14.46 2.18
CA PRO A 37 -1.97 15.56 1.77
C PRO A 37 -3.13 15.14 0.85
N MET A 38 -3.23 13.88 0.47
CA MET A 38 -4.29 13.30 -0.38
C MET A 38 -4.63 11.88 0.11
N CYS A 39 -5.05 11.79 1.40
CA CYS A 39 -5.09 10.53 2.13
C CYS A 39 -6.26 9.59 1.72
N GLY A 40 -7.24 10.08 0.97
CA GLY A 40 -8.38 9.28 0.55
C GLY A 40 -9.09 8.63 1.75
N SER A 41 -9.14 7.31 1.78
CA SER A 41 -9.73 6.52 2.89
C SER A 41 -8.82 6.36 4.12
N GLY A 42 -7.69 7.08 4.20
CA GLY A 42 -6.79 7.09 5.34
C GLY A 42 -5.81 5.91 5.43
N THR A 43 -5.57 5.20 4.33
CA THR A 43 -4.73 3.99 4.35
C THR A 43 -3.29 4.28 4.78
N ILE A 44 -2.60 5.25 4.17
CA ILE A 44 -1.23 5.62 4.55
C ILE A 44 -1.17 6.11 6.00
N PRO A 45 -2.03 7.05 6.46
CA PRO A 45 -2.06 7.47 7.85
C PRO A 45 -2.24 6.32 8.85
N ILE A 46 -3.15 5.37 8.59
CA ILE A 46 -3.39 4.24 9.50
C ILE A 46 -2.19 3.30 9.54
N GLU A 47 -1.65 2.87 8.39
CA GLU A 47 -0.48 1.99 8.35
C GLU A 47 0.76 2.67 8.97
N ALA A 48 0.90 3.99 8.83
CA ALA A 48 1.96 4.75 9.48
C ALA A 48 1.83 4.70 11.02
N ALA A 49 0.63 4.90 11.56
CA ALA A 49 0.40 4.83 13.00
C ALA A 49 0.66 3.43 13.56
N LEU A 50 0.27 2.37 12.83
CA LEU A 50 0.57 0.98 13.21
C LEU A 50 2.08 0.74 13.26
N ILE A 51 2.83 1.23 12.27
CA ILE A 51 4.29 1.10 12.22
C ILE A 51 4.95 1.92 13.35
N ALA A 52 4.53 3.17 13.55
CA ALA A 52 5.08 4.05 14.59
C ALA A 52 4.91 3.44 15.98
N ARG A 53 3.71 2.93 16.27
CA ARG A 53 3.39 2.29 17.55
C ARG A 53 3.84 0.83 17.66
N ASN A 54 4.37 0.25 16.58
CA ASN A 54 4.72 -1.17 16.49
C ASN A 54 3.55 -2.11 16.80
N ILE A 55 2.34 -1.72 16.38
CA ILE A 55 1.13 -2.55 16.51
C ILE A 55 1.13 -3.61 15.42
N ALA A 56 0.90 -4.86 15.79
CA ALA A 56 0.84 -5.96 14.84
C ALA A 56 -0.32 -5.77 13.84
N PRO A 57 -0.06 -5.85 12.53
CA PRO A 57 -1.09 -5.52 11.52
C PRO A 57 -2.25 -6.51 11.45
N GLY A 58 -2.17 -7.62 12.20
CA GLY A 58 -3.20 -8.65 12.27
C GLY A 58 -4.25 -8.44 13.37
N VAL A 59 -4.05 -7.49 14.31
CA VAL A 59 -4.92 -7.32 15.50
C VAL A 59 -6.39 -7.01 15.20
N PHE A 60 -6.70 -6.50 14.00
CA PHE A 60 -8.07 -6.20 13.59
C PHE A 60 -8.74 -7.36 12.84
N ARG A 61 -8.06 -8.48 12.64
CA ARG A 61 -8.65 -9.63 11.95
C ARG A 61 -9.50 -10.43 12.91
N LYS A 62 -10.65 -10.89 12.42
CA LYS A 62 -11.57 -11.71 13.20
C LYS A 62 -11.11 -13.17 13.31
N GLU A 63 -10.41 -13.67 12.28
CA GLU A 63 -9.95 -15.05 12.19
C GLU A 63 -8.72 -15.17 11.29
N PHE A 64 -7.95 -16.20 11.49
CA PHE A 64 -6.83 -16.58 10.66
C PHE A 64 -7.04 -17.99 10.10
N ALA A 65 -6.54 -18.26 8.90
CA ALA A 65 -6.70 -19.55 8.25
C ALA A 65 -6.03 -20.70 9.03
N PHE A 66 -4.93 -20.42 9.72
CA PHE A 66 -4.19 -21.41 10.50
C PHE A 66 -4.93 -21.88 11.76
N GLU A 67 -5.94 -21.13 12.24
CA GLU A 67 -6.80 -21.59 13.36
C GLU A 67 -7.58 -22.88 13.03
N LYS A 68 -7.66 -23.22 11.74
CA LYS A 68 -8.33 -24.44 11.23
C LYS A 68 -7.34 -25.60 11.00
N TRP A 69 -6.07 -25.44 11.34
CA TRP A 69 -5.08 -26.49 11.18
C TRP A 69 -5.20 -27.51 12.34
N ASN A 70 -4.87 -28.77 12.05
CA ASN A 70 -5.03 -29.85 13.03
C ASN A 70 -4.08 -29.74 14.24
N ASP A 71 -2.97 -29.02 14.07
CA ASP A 71 -1.91 -28.77 15.05
C ASP A 71 -1.98 -27.35 15.63
N PHE A 72 -3.13 -26.65 15.48
CA PHE A 72 -3.32 -25.32 16.01
C PHE A 72 -3.33 -25.35 17.55
N ASP A 73 -2.47 -24.52 18.14
CA ASP A 73 -2.36 -24.34 19.59
C ASP A 73 -3.04 -23.03 20.00
N GLN A 74 -4.22 -23.15 20.59
CA GLN A 74 -5.01 -21.99 21.02
C GLN A 74 -4.34 -21.20 22.13
N GLU A 75 -3.69 -21.85 23.11
CA GLU A 75 -3.06 -21.15 24.24
C GLU A 75 -1.85 -20.36 23.78
N LEU A 76 -1.05 -20.92 22.88
CA LEU A 76 0.07 -20.22 22.25
C LEU A 76 -0.41 -19.03 21.43
N PHE A 77 -1.47 -19.22 20.64
CA PHE A 77 -2.06 -18.15 19.84
C PHE A 77 -2.56 -17.00 20.73
N ASP A 78 -3.33 -17.29 21.77
CA ASP A 78 -3.88 -16.28 22.68
C ASP A 78 -2.78 -15.48 23.38
N ARG A 79 -1.69 -16.16 23.79
CA ARG A 79 -0.53 -15.51 24.38
C ARG A 79 0.16 -14.57 23.41
N ILE A 80 0.37 -14.98 22.16
CA ILE A 80 1.02 -14.14 21.13
C ILE A 80 0.09 -13.02 20.67
N TYR A 81 -1.19 -13.31 20.49
CA TYR A 81 -2.18 -12.34 19.98
C TYR A 81 -2.43 -11.22 20.98
N ASN A 82 -2.38 -11.51 22.28
CA ASN A 82 -2.61 -10.53 23.34
C ASN A 82 -1.32 -9.87 23.87
N ASP A 83 -0.16 -10.22 23.30
CA ASP A 83 1.12 -9.62 23.71
C ASP A 83 1.27 -8.24 23.06
N ASP A 84 1.14 -7.20 23.87
CA ASP A 84 1.36 -5.78 23.51
C ASP A 84 2.70 -5.23 24.03
N SER A 85 3.54 -6.07 24.63
CA SER A 85 4.82 -5.69 25.25
C SER A 85 5.79 -4.99 24.28
N GLN A 86 5.61 -5.17 22.98
CA GLN A 86 6.43 -4.56 21.94
C GLN A 86 5.83 -3.27 21.37
N GLU A 87 4.64 -2.85 21.81
CA GLU A 87 4.07 -1.57 21.41
C GLU A 87 4.91 -0.40 21.93
N ARG A 88 4.93 0.68 21.16
CA ARG A 88 5.72 1.87 21.45
C ARG A 88 4.83 3.09 21.61
N GLU A 89 5.25 4.01 22.45
CA GLU A 89 4.66 5.34 22.47
C GLU A 89 5.05 6.10 21.19
N PHE A 90 4.08 6.82 20.62
CA PHE A 90 4.28 7.69 19.47
C PHE A 90 3.95 9.13 19.88
N THR A 91 4.98 9.97 19.96
CA THR A 91 4.88 11.35 20.47
C THR A 91 4.62 12.39 19.38
N HIS A 92 4.84 12.03 18.12
CA HIS A 92 4.58 12.86 16.95
C HIS A 92 3.12 12.74 16.46
N LYS A 93 2.80 13.36 15.34
CA LYS A 93 1.47 13.31 14.72
C LYS A 93 1.53 12.86 13.28
N ILE A 94 0.44 12.26 12.84
CA ILE A 94 0.21 11.91 11.45
C ILE A 94 -0.94 12.77 10.93
N PHE A 95 -0.68 13.52 9.87
CA PHE A 95 -1.62 14.42 9.26
C PHE A 95 -2.15 13.82 7.96
N GLY A 96 -3.45 13.54 7.92
CA GLY A 96 -4.15 13.09 6.71
C GLY A 96 -5.09 14.19 6.23
N TYR A 97 -4.91 14.67 5.00
CA TYR A 97 -5.75 15.67 4.39
C TYR A 97 -6.35 15.15 3.10
N ASP A 98 -7.54 15.61 2.80
CA ASP A 98 -8.19 15.38 1.53
C ASP A 98 -9.10 16.57 1.22
N ASN A 99 -9.30 16.89 -0.05
CA ASN A 99 -10.23 17.94 -0.46
C ASN A 99 -11.67 17.43 -0.56
N ASN A 100 -11.87 16.11 -0.54
CA ASN A 100 -13.18 15.47 -0.65
C ASN A 100 -13.76 15.19 0.74
N PRO A 101 -14.90 15.84 1.13
CA PRO A 101 -15.54 15.61 2.42
C PRO A 101 -15.89 14.14 2.66
N LYS A 102 -16.37 13.43 1.63
CA LYS A 102 -16.74 12.02 1.74
C LYS A 102 -15.51 11.13 2.00
N ALA A 103 -14.38 11.41 1.36
CA ALA A 103 -13.14 10.70 1.62
C ALA A 103 -12.67 10.91 3.05
N ASN A 104 -12.77 12.13 3.58
CA ASN A 104 -12.42 12.44 4.96
C ASN A 104 -13.34 11.77 5.97
N GLU A 105 -14.64 11.67 5.69
CA GLU A 105 -15.61 10.93 6.52
C GLU A 105 -15.23 9.44 6.59
N ILE A 106 -14.99 8.81 5.45
CA ILE A 106 -14.55 7.42 5.35
C ILE A 106 -13.23 7.21 6.12
N ALA A 107 -12.24 8.10 5.93
CA ALA A 107 -10.98 8.06 6.66
C ALA A 107 -11.19 8.13 8.17
N THR A 108 -12.09 9.01 8.62
CA THR A 108 -12.45 9.18 10.04
C THR A 108 -13.05 7.89 10.62
N HIS A 109 -13.95 7.23 9.90
CA HIS A 109 -14.52 5.95 10.33
C HIS A 109 -13.45 4.86 10.43
N ASN A 110 -12.57 4.76 9.43
CA ASN A 110 -11.48 3.79 9.42
C ASN A 110 -10.47 4.03 10.56
N VAL A 111 -10.10 5.29 10.81
CA VAL A 111 -9.19 5.67 11.91
C VAL A 111 -9.80 5.33 13.27
N LYS A 112 -11.09 5.59 13.46
CA LYS A 112 -11.82 5.20 14.68
C LYS A 112 -11.87 3.68 14.83
N ALA A 113 -12.17 2.95 13.76
CA ALA A 113 -12.20 1.49 13.77
C ALA A 113 -10.84 0.88 14.11
N ALA A 114 -9.74 1.56 13.74
CA ALA A 114 -8.37 1.18 14.09
C ALA A 114 -7.95 1.65 15.50
N GLY A 115 -8.75 2.44 16.21
CA GLY A 115 -8.42 2.98 17.54
C GLY A 115 -7.28 4.02 17.53
N LEU A 116 -7.00 4.67 16.38
CA LEU A 116 -5.83 5.53 16.17
C LEU A 116 -6.17 7.02 16.10
N SER A 117 -7.28 7.42 16.71
CA SER A 117 -7.74 8.83 16.68
C SER A 117 -6.84 9.79 17.47
N LYS A 118 -5.98 9.29 18.34
CA LYS A 118 -5.01 10.10 19.11
C LYS A 118 -3.78 10.45 18.29
N GLU A 119 -3.36 9.58 17.40
CA GLU A 119 -2.16 9.68 16.59
C GLU A 119 -2.39 10.43 15.28
N ILE A 120 -3.63 10.32 14.71
CA ILE A 120 -3.96 10.78 13.37
C ILE A 120 -4.91 11.99 13.45
N ILE A 121 -4.51 13.07 12.78
CA ILE A 121 -5.31 14.28 12.59
C ILE A 121 -5.80 14.32 11.16
N LEU A 122 -7.12 14.27 10.96
CA LEU A 122 -7.76 14.34 9.66
C LEU A 122 -8.43 15.71 9.46
N LYS A 123 -8.29 16.30 8.27
CA LYS A 123 -8.96 17.55 7.90
C LYS A 123 -9.37 17.55 6.43
N ILE A 124 -10.51 18.21 6.17
CA ILE A 124 -10.91 18.55 4.81
C ILE A 124 -10.16 19.81 4.42
N GLN A 125 -9.11 19.66 3.63
CA GLN A 125 -8.28 20.78 3.20
C GLN A 125 -7.55 20.44 1.91
N PRO A 126 -7.65 21.27 0.88
CA PRO A 126 -6.88 21.07 -0.34
C PRO A 126 -5.39 21.32 -0.08
N PHE A 127 -4.51 20.58 -0.76
CA PHE A 127 -3.06 20.66 -0.56
C PHE A 127 -2.49 22.06 -0.79
N GLN A 128 -3.12 22.84 -1.67
CA GLN A 128 -2.75 24.24 -1.93
C GLN A 128 -2.77 25.13 -0.67
N GLN A 129 -3.64 24.82 0.28
CA GLN A 129 -3.85 25.60 1.50
C GLN A 129 -3.16 25.01 2.72
N PHE A 130 -2.54 23.83 2.57
CA PHE A 130 -1.87 23.19 3.69
C PHE A 130 -0.58 23.93 4.03
N GLU A 131 -0.42 24.26 5.31
CA GLU A 131 0.81 24.84 5.85
C GLU A 131 1.64 23.78 6.54
N GLN A 132 2.93 23.79 6.29
CA GLN A 132 3.86 22.85 6.90
C GLN A 132 3.84 23.02 8.43
N PRO A 133 3.78 21.92 9.20
CA PRO A 133 4.05 21.96 10.64
C PRO A 133 5.42 22.55 10.92
N LYS A 134 5.60 23.17 12.10
CA LYS A 134 6.88 23.75 12.49
C LYS A 134 7.99 22.72 12.64
N GLU A 135 7.61 21.51 13.01
CA GLU A 135 8.54 20.41 13.20
C GLU A 135 8.87 19.72 11.88
N LYS A 136 10.03 19.05 11.87
CA LYS A 136 10.44 18.22 10.74
C LYS A 136 9.37 17.15 10.47
N SER A 137 9.07 16.93 9.19
CA SER A 137 8.06 15.99 8.75
C SER A 137 8.57 15.17 7.57
N ILE A 138 7.90 14.05 7.32
CA ILE A 138 8.01 13.33 6.05
C ILE A 138 6.68 13.41 5.32
N ILE A 139 6.71 13.67 4.02
CA ILE A 139 5.54 13.66 3.17
C ILE A 139 5.49 12.32 2.41
N ILE A 140 4.40 11.59 2.54
CA ILE A 140 4.18 10.35 1.76
C ILE A 140 2.78 10.43 1.18
N THR A 141 2.66 10.38 -0.16
CA THR A 141 1.37 10.57 -0.79
C THR A 141 1.17 9.71 -2.03
N ASN A 142 -0.08 9.37 -2.27
CA ASN A 142 -0.57 8.63 -3.43
C ASN A 142 -1.61 9.49 -4.17
N PRO A 143 -1.18 10.47 -4.99
CA PRO A 143 -2.10 11.33 -5.73
C PRO A 143 -2.95 10.55 -6.75
N PRO A 144 -4.09 11.09 -7.22
CA PRO A 144 -4.85 10.50 -8.31
C PRO A 144 -4.01 10.30 -9.58
N TYR A 145 -4.27 9.22 -10.33
CA TYR A 145 -3.52 8.87 -11.55
C TYR A 145 -4.23 9.28 -12.85
N GLY A 146 -5.43 9.87 -12.75
CA GLY A 146 -6.12 10.42 -13.92
C GLY A 146 -7.18 9.53 -14.57
N GLU A 147 -7.57 8.40 -13.97
CA GLU A 147 -8.68 7.61 -14.50
C GLU A 147 -10.03 8.37 -14.48
N ARG A 148 -10.12 9.46 -13.68
CA ARG A 148 -11.35 10.24 -13.43
C ARG A 148 -11.16 11.75 -13.51
N ILE A 149 -9.98 12.17 -13.86
CA ILE A 149 -9.60 13.60 -14.00
C ILE A 149 -9.15 13.79 -15.43
N SER A 150 -9.51 14.94 -16.05
CA SER A 150 -9.01 15.26 -17.39
C SER A 150 -7.47 15.30 -17.37
N THR A 151 -6.85 14.99 -18.49
CA THR A 151 -5.37 14.98 -18.58
C THR A 151 -4.78 16.34 -18.20
N ASN A 152 -5.41 17.44 -18.59
CA ASN A 152 -4.91 18.79 -18.26
C ASN A 152 -5.03 19.08 -16.77
N ASP A 153 -6.15 18.71 -16.12
CA ASP A 153 -6.35 18.88 -14.69
C ASP A 153 -5.37 18.01 -13.89
N LEU A 154 -5.07 16.80 -14.39
CA LEU A 154 -4.09 15.90 -13.77
C LEU A 154 -2.67 16.49 -13.81
N LEU A 155 -2.22 16.97 -14.97
CA LEU A 155 -0.90 17.59 -15.10
C LEU A 155 -0.80 18.85 -14.25
N GLY A 156 -1.86 19.67 -14.20
CA GLY A 156 -1.97 20.83 -13.31
C GLY A 156 -1.88 20.45 -11.83
N LEU A 157 -2.49 19.32 -11.42
CA LEU A 157 -2.38 18.81 -10.05
C LEU A 157 -0.93 18.48 -9.70
N TYR A 158 -0.19 17.76 -10.56
CA TYR A 158 1.19 17.38 -10.27
C TYR A 158 2.13 18.59 -10.33
N GLN A 159 1.87 19.57 -11.20
CA GLN A 159 2.58 20.86 -11.16
C GLN A 159 2.37 21.58 -9.84
N MET A 160 1.14 21.67 -9.36
CA MET A 160 0.81 22.25 -8.05
C MET A 160 1.51 21.49 -6.91
N ILE A 161 1.52 20.15 -6.93
CA ILE A 161 2.25 19.35 -5.95
C ILE A 161 3.72 19.76 -5.94
N GLY A 162 4.37 19.83 -7.11
CA GLY A 162 5.77 20.21 -7.23
C GLY A 162 6.07 21.61 -6.67
N GLU A 163 5.25 22.60 -7.01
CA GLU A 163 5.39 23.97 -6.50
C GLU A 163 5.20 24.03 -4.98
N ARG A 164 4.23 23.30 -4.42
CA ARG A 164 4.02 23.24 -2.96
C ARG A 164 5.20 22.58 -2.26
N LEU A 165 5.67 21.43 -2.76
CA LEU A 165 6.82 20.74 -2.19
C LEU A 165 8.06 21.63 -2.19
N LYS A 166 8.34 22.34 -3.26
CA LYS A 166 9.50 23.19 -3.45
C LYS A 166 9.50 24.43 -2.55
N HIS A 167 8.34 25.07 -2.39
CA HIS A 167 8.27 26.39 -1.74
C HIS A 167 7.74 26.35 -0.31
N SER A 168 6.97 25.32 0.06
CA SER A 168 6.28 25.26 1.35
C SER A 168 6.75 24.13 2.26
N PHE A 169 7.57 23.18 1.76
CA PHE A 169 8.00 22.01 2.55
C PHE A 169 9.52 21.84 2.59
N THR A 170 10.25 22.92 2.50
CA THR A 170 11.72 22.90 2.55
C THR A 170 12.22 22.31 3.86
N GLY A 171 13.32 21.54 3.79
CA GLY A 171 13.90 20.84 4.95
C GLY A 171 13.34 19.45 5.20
N ASN A 172 12.35 19.01 4.39
CA ASN A 172 11.72 17.71 4.52
C ASN A 172 12.05 16.79 3.34
N ASP A 173 11.70 15.52 3.49
CA ASP A 173 11.67 14.54 2.41
C ASP A 173 10.23 14.31 1.96
N ALA A 174 9.99 14.30 0.66
CA ALA A 174 8.71 13.95 0.07
C ALA A 174 8.81 12.69 -0.78
N TRP A 175 7.80 11.81 -0.64
CA TRP A 175 7.69 10.60 -1.40
C TRP A 175 6.35 10.55 -2.13
N VAL A 176 6.38 10.38 -3.44
CA VAL A 176 5.20 10.40 -4.31
C VAL A 176 5.12 9.11 -5.10
N LEU A 177 3.95 8.46 -5.06
CA LEU A 177 3.63 7.31 -5.89
C LEU A 177 2.90 7.77 -7.15
N SER A 178 3.31 7.29 -8.32
CA SER A 178 2.57 7.41 -9.58
C SER A 178 3.03 6.34 -10.58
N TYR A 179 2.21 6.07 -11.60
CA TYR A 179 2.62 5.22 -12.72
C TYR A 179 2.89 6.01 -14.01
N ARG A 180 2.59 7.33 -14.04
CA ARG A 180 2.73 8.17 -15.22
C ARG A 180 3.99 9.01 -15.14
N GLU A 181 4.90 8.82 -16.10
CA GLU A 181 6.14 9.61 -16.19
C GLU A 181 5.83 11.10 -16.45
N GLU A 182 4.84 11.39 -17.30
CA GLU A 182 4.40 12.76 -17.58
C GLU A 182 3.92 13.51 -16.32
N CYS A 183 3.34 12.82 -15.36
CA CYS A 183 2.96 13.40 -14.06
C CYS A 183 4.20 13.75 -13.23
N PHE A 184 5.19 12.87 -13.18
CA PHE A 184 6.43 13.14 -12.49
C PHE A 184 7.22 14.30 -13.10
N ASP A 185 7.18 14.47 -14.43
CA ASP A 185 7.82 15.60 -15.12
C ASP A 185 7.22 16.93 -14.67
N GLN A 186 5.91 16.98 -14.40
CA GLN A 186 5.24 18.20 -13.91
C GLN A 186 5.63 18.59 -12.49
N ILE A 187 6.10 17.67 -11.66
CA ILE A 187 6.62 17.99 -10.31
C ILE A 187 7.81 18.95 -10.40
N GLY A 188 8.59 18.89 -11.49
CA GLY A 188 9.69 19.81 -11.74
C GLY A 188 10.85 19.71 -10.74
N LEU A 189 10.93 18.62 -9.95
CA LEU A 189 11.98 18.31 -9.01
C LEU A 189 12.73 17.04 -9.44
N LYS A 190 14.04 17.03 -9.22
CA LYS A 190 14.84 15.82 -9.50
C LYS A 190 14.70 14.82 -8.35
N PRO A 191 14.23 13.59 -8.60
CA PRO A 191 14.18 12.58 -7.56
C PRO A 191 15.58 12.12 -7.14
N SER A 192 15.77 11.88 -5.86
CA SER A 192 17.00 11.29 -5.29
C SER A 192 16.96 9.76 -5.29
N ILE A 193 15.76 9.18 -5.19
CA ILE A 193 15.53 7.73 -5.21
C ILE A 193 14.31 7.46 -6.09
N LYS A 194 14.35 6.36 -6.85
CA LYS A 194 13.24 5.80 -7.61
C LYS A 194 13.11 4.32 -7.25
N ILE A 195 11.94 3.90 -6.81
CA ILE A 195 11.65 2.51 -6.46
C ILE A 195 10.50 2.02 -7.32
N PRO A 196 10.71 1.05 -8.22
CA PRO A 196 9.62 0.43 -8.97
C PRO A 196 8.81 -0.47 -8.05
N LEU A 197 7.47 -0.40 -8.16
CA LEU A 197 6.54 -1.25 -7.43
C LEU A 197 5.20 -1.35 -8.15
N PHE A 198 4.38 -2.31 -7.73
CA PHE A 198 3.08 -2.55 -8.35
C PHE A 198 1.94 -2.14 -7.44
N ASN A 199 1.00 -1.35 -7.96
CA ASN A 199 -0.28 -1.07 -7.34
C ASN A 199 -1.39 -1.84 -8.09
N GLY A 200 -1.72 -3.03 -7.62
CA GLY A 200 -2.52 -3.98 -8.39
C GLY A 200 -1.76 -4.44 -9.64
N SER A 201 -2.32 -4.18 -10.82
CA SER A 201 -1.70 -4.45 -12.12
C SER A 201 -0.87 -3.28 -12.67
N LEU A 202 -0.93 -2.11 -12.02
CA LEU A 202 -0.23 -0.92 -12.49
C LEU A 202 1.23 -0.96 -12.03
N GLU A 203 2.15 -0.86 -12.99
CA GLU A 203 3.57 -0.65 -12.71
C GLU A 203 3.79 0.82 -12.35
N CYS A 204 4.17 1.07 -11.11
CA CYS A 204 4.32 2.40 -10.54
C CYS A 204 5.78 2.65 -10.15
N GLU A 205 6.12 3.92 -9.99
CA GLU A 205 7.34 4.34 -9.31
C GLU A 205 7.00 5.11 -8.03
N PHE A 206 7.75 4.83 -6.98
CA PHE A 206 7.73 5.57 -5.72
C PHE A 206 8.99 6.41 -5.65
N ARG A 207 8.86 7.74 -5.80
CA ARG A 207 9.98 8.67 -5.97
C ARG A 207 10.20 9.53 -4.73
N LYS A 208 11.46 9.58 -4.28
CA LYS A 208 11.89 10.48 -3.21
C LYS A 208 12.38 11.81 -3.75
N TYR A 209 11.93 12.90 -3.16
CA TYR A 209 12.39 14.25 -3.39
C TYR A 209 12.93 14.83 -2.09
N GLN A 210 14.19 15.24 -2.08
CA GLN A 210 14.79 15.99 -0.97
C GLN A 210 14.50 17.47 -1.17
N LEU A 211 13.83 18.08 -0.20
CA LEU A 211 13.36 19.46 -0.29
C LEU A 211 14.32 20.38 0.48
N PHE A 212 15.00 21.26 -0.22
CA PHE A 212 16.00 22.16 0.36
C PHE A 212 15.85 23.58 -0.20
N ASN A 213 16.34 24.57 0.54
CA ASN A 213 16.44 25.93 0.06
C ASN A 213 17.70 26.09 -0.81
N GLY A 214 17.60 26.82 -1.93
CA GLY A 214 18.74 27.14 -2.77
C GLY A 214 18.97 26.16 -3.92
N LYS A 215 20.19 26.18 -4.48
CA LYS A 215 20.54 25.35 -5.64
C LYS A 215 21.06 23.97 -5.20
N PHE A 216 20.71 22.95 -5.95
CA PHE A 216 21.12 21.55 -5.68
C PHE A 216 22.63 21.38 -5.49
N LYS A 217 23.44 22.17 -6.21
CA LYS A 217 24.91 22.13 -6.07
C LYS A 217 25.38 22.58 -4.68
N GLU A 218 24.76 23.63 -4.15
CA GLU A 218 25.08 24.19 -2.82
C GLU A 218 24.67 23.19 -1.74
N PHE A 219 23.45 22.68 -1.81
CA PHE A 219 22.95 21.66 -0.89
C PHE A 219 23.84 20.39 -0.87
N ARG A 220 24.29 19.91 -2.04
CA ARG A 220 25.16 18.73 -2.13
C ARG A 220 26.54 18.99 -1.55
N SER A 221 27.12 20.18 -1.72
CA SER A 221 28.41 20.53 -1.12
C SER A 221 28.36 20.63 0.41
N GLU A 222 27.27 21.15 0.96
CA GLU A 222 27.06 21.27 2.42
C GLU A 222 26.77 19.92 3.11
N ASN A 223 26.24 18.94 2.36
CA ASN A 223 25.87 17.64 2.90
C ASN A 223 26.75 16.49 2.35
N ALA A 224 27.88 16.78 1.72
CA ALA A 224 28.78 15.77 1.16
C ALA A 224 29.27 14.76 2.21
N ASP A 225 29.42 15.19 3.46
CA ASP A 225 29.85 14.35 4.59
C ASP A 225 28.69 13.55 5.23
N ARG A 226 27.45 13.86 4.86
CA ARG A 226 26.24 13.18 5.36
C ARG A 226 25.69 12.12 4.39
N GLU A 227 26.33 11.89 3.25
CA GLU A 227 25.92 10.82 2.36
C GLU A 227 26.02 9.48 3.09
N PHE A 228 24.87 9.02 3.57
CA PHE A 228 24.63 7.68 4.03
C PHE A 228 24.95 6.73 2.86
N LYS A 229 26.17 6.20 2.87
CA LYS A 229 26.49 5.08 1.96
C LYS A 229 25.50 3.98 2.30
N PRO A 230 24.61 3.59 1.39
CA PRO A 230 23.79 2.42 1.64
C PRO A 230 24.78 1.28 1.88
N ARG A 231 24.77 0.71 3.08
CA ARG A 231 25.42 -0.57 3.33
C ARG A 231 24.80 -1.54 2.31
N ARG A 232 25.50 -1.79 1.23
CA ARG A 232 25.30 -3.00 0.46
C ARG A 232 25.65 -4.14 1.42
N GLU A 233 24.69 -4.59 2.17
CA GLU A 233 24.71 -5.95 2.66
C GLU A 233 24.66 -6.83 1.40
N GLU A 234 25.84 -7.18 0.92
CA GLU A 234 25.98 -8.32 0.03
C GLU A 234 25.30 -9.49 0.76
N ILE A 235 24.10 -9.81 0.37
CA ILE A 235 23.51 -11.11 0.66
C ILE A 235 24.37 -12.11 -0.12
N ARG A 236 25.49 -12.48 0.48
CA ARG A 236 26.24 -13.65 0.04
C ARG A 236 25.36 -14.85 0.37
N PRO A 237 24.94 -15.64 -0.63
CA PRO A 237 24.26 -16.88 -0.32
C PRO A 237 25.22 -17.70 0.57
N ARG A 238 24.78 -18.01 1.78
CA ARG A 238 25.50 -18.93 2.66
C ARG A 238 25.66 -20.24 1.89
N ARG A 239 26.87 -20.52 1.42
CA ARG A 239 27.25 -21.84 0.98
C ARG A 239 27.16 -22.74 2.21
N ASN A 240 26.09 -23.52 2.27
CA ASN A 240 26.02 -24.68 3.13
C ASN A 240 27.08 -25.67 2.66
N THR A 241 28.22 -25.67 3.31
CA THR A 241 29.20 -26.74 3.23
C THR A 241 28.95 -27.73 4.35
N GLU A 242 27.83 -28.41 4.32
CA GLU A 242 27.72 -29.70 4.96
C GLU A 242 27.89 -30.78 3.90
N LYS A 243 29.11 -31.34 3.85
CA LYS A 243 29.37 -32.56 3.14
C LYS A 243 28.62 -33.68 3.84
N VAL A 244 27.51 -34.10 3.26
CA VAL A 244 26.94 -35.39 3.54
C VAL A 244 27.61 -36.38 2.60
N GLU A 245 28.50 -37.22 3.12
CA GLU A 245 29.00 -38.41 2.44
C GLU A 245 27.83 -39.37 2.24
N TYR A 246 27.41 -39.54 1.02
CA TYR A 246 26.64 -40.69 0.58
C TYR A 246 27.49 -41.48 -0.37
N GLY A 247 27.89 -42.68 0.13
CA GLY A 247 28.51 -43.71 -0.67
C GLY A 247 27.54 -44.28 -1.69
N GLU A 248 28.21 -44.89 -2.69
CA GLU A 248 27.76 -45.87 -3.66
C GLU A 248 27.21 -45.40 -5.00
N ARG A 249 28.06 -45.74 -5.93
CA ARG A 249 27.95 -45.74 -7.39
C ARG A 249 26.64 -46.33 -7.89
N ARG A 250 25.97 -45.62 -8.77
CA ARG A 250 25.21 -46.22 -9.86
C ARG A 250 25.63 -45.63 -11.20
N GLU A 251 25.88 -46.58 -12.13
CA GLU A 251 26.46 -46.43 -13.44
C GLU A 251 25.72 -45.44 -14.36
N ARG A 252 26.53 -44.65 -15.04
CA ARG A 252 26.10 -43.84 -16.19
C ARG A 252 25.80 -44.75 -17.37
N ARG A 253 24.56 -44.77 -17.85
CA ARG A 253 24.24 -45.22 -19.20
C ARG A 253 24.30 -44.02 -20.16
N SER A 254 25.27 -44.07 -21.04
CA SER A 254 25.40 -43.23 -22.22
C SER A 254 24.26 -43.55 -23.18
N PHE A 255 23.55 -42.55 -23.66
CA PHE A 255 22.73 -42.68 -24.86
C PHE A 255 23.47 -42.01 -26.01
N ASP A 256 23.91 -42.89 -26.89
CA ASP A 256 24.60 -42.58 -28.11
C ASP A 256 23.65 -42.11 -29.21
N ASN A 257 24.18 -41.26 -30.05
CA ASN A 257 23.58 -40.72 -31.27
C ASN A 257 23.09 -41.82 -32.24
N ARG A 258 21.89 -41.65 -32.78
CA ARG A 258 21.57 -42.08 -34.14
C ARG A 258 20.85 -41.00 -34.90
N ARG A 259 21.57 -40.41 -35.82
CA ARG A 259 21.06 -39.81 -37.05
C ARG A 259 20.51 -40.91 -37.91
N GLU A 260 19.33 -40.77 -38.45
CA GLU A 260 18.95 -41.31 -39.76
C GLU A 260 17.99 -40.36 -40.47
N GLU A 261 18.37 -40.11 -41.70
CA GLU A 261 17.73 -39.30 -42.74
C GLU A 261 16.43 -39.93 -43.22
N HIS A 262 15.68 -39.12 -43.87
CA HIS A 262 14.77 -39.27 -45.00
C HIS A 262 13.34 -38.73 -44.79
N GLY A 263 12.99 -37.89 -45.76
CA GLY A 263 11.62 -37.79 -46.24
C GLY A 263 11.16 -36.38 -46.59
N GLU A 264 11.45 -35.95 -47.81
CA GLU A 264 10.74 -34.87 -48.50
C GLU A 264 9.25 -35.12 -48.53
N TYR A 265 8.45 -34.10 -48.24
CA TYR A 265 7.11 -34.00 -48.78
C TYR A 265 6.76 -32.56 -49.18
N LYS A 266 6.44 -32.44 -50.49
CA LYS A 266 6.01 -31.24 -51.19
C LYS A 266 4.58 -30.84 -50.80
N GLY A 267 4.35 -29.53 -50.73
CA GLY A 267 3.30 -28.82 -51.40
C GLY A 267 1.89 -28.89 -50.77
N GLY A 268 1.28 -27.73 -50.58
CA GLY A 268 -0.18 -27.67 -50.52
C GLY A 268 -0.72 -26.43 -49.76
N GLU A 269 -0.86 -25.37 -50.54
CA GLU A 269 -2.01 -24.43 -50.53
C GLU A 269 -2.33 -23.53 -49.33
N ARG A 270 -2.09 -22.25 -49.63
CA ARG A 270 -2.75 -21.07 -49.06
C ARG A 270 -4.27 -21.28 -48.99
N ARG A 271 -4.86 -21.03 -47.84
CA ARG A 271 -6.27 -20.65 -47.74
C ARG A 271 -6.42 -19.27 -47.11
N GLU A 272 -7.16 -18.48 -47.87
CA GLU A 272 -7.49 -17.09 -47.75
C GLU A 272 -8.25 -16.72 -46.48
N ARG A 273 -7.98 -15.49 -46.04
CA ARG A 273 -8.83 -14.73 -45.13
C ARG A 273 -10.21 -14.52 -45.72
N ARG A 274 -11.25 -14.83 -44.98
CA ARG A 274 -12.60 -14.27 -45.22
C ARG A 274 -12.96 -13.35 -44.06
N SER A 275 -13.09 -12.06 -44.43
CA SER A 275 -13.83 -11.03 -43.73
C SER A 275 -15.30 -11.40 -43.73
N PHE A 276 -15.97 -11.23 -42.60
CA PHE A 276 -17.41 -11.08 -42.57
C PHE A 276 -17.75 -9.76 -41.90
N ASP A 277 -18.08 -8.82 -42.75
CA ASP A 277 -18.96 -7.71 -42.47
C ASP A 277 -20.38 -8.20 -42.73
N ASP A 278 -21.27 -7.66 -41.99
CA ASP A 278 -22.63 -7.23 -42.34
C ASP A 278 -23.82 -7.89 -41.64
N LYS A 279 -24.50 -6.99 -40.94
CA LYS A 279 -25.94 -6.66 -40.96
C LYS A 279 -26.96 -7.53 -40.22
N ARG A 280 -27.63 -6.74 -39.40
CA ARG A 280 -29.09 -6.51 -39.29
C ARG A 280 -29.89 -7.20 -38.19
N GLU A 281 -30.43 -6.30 -37.39
CA GLU A 281 -31.85 -6.14 -37.04
C GLU A 281 -32.66 -7.35 -36.62
N GLY A 282 -33.24 -7.27 -35.42
CA GLY A 282 -34.38 -8.07 -35.02
C GLY A 282 -34.83 -7.76 -33.59
N ARG A 283 -35.87 -6.95 -33.53
CA ARG A 283 -36.72 -6.72 -32.34
C ARG A 283 -37.21 -8.02 -31.74
N GLY A 284 -37.31 -8.03 -30.41
CA GLY A 284 -38.08 -9.08 -29.73
C GLY A 284 -38.29 -8.69 -28.26
N ASP A 285 -39.41 -8.02 -28.01
CA ASP A 285 -40.04 -7.87 -26.68
C ASP A 285 -40.23 -9.25 -26.04
N PHE A 286 -39.83 -9.37 -24.78
CA PHE A 286 -40.45 -10.38 -23.91
C PHE A 286 -40.68 -9.80 -22.51
N LYS A 287 -41.92 -10.04 -22.11
CA LYS A 287 -42.66 -9.57 -20.96
C LYS A 287 -42.12 -10.05 -19.62
N ARG A 288 -42.44 -9.21 -18.63
CA ARG A 288 -42.59 -9.45 -17.18
C ARG A 288 -42.98 -10.89 -16.84
N GLY A 289 -42.36 -11.43 -15.83
CA GLY A 289 -42.74 -12.58 -15.07
C GLY A 289 -42.38 -12.43 -13.59
N GLU A 290 -43.35 -12.30 -12.82
CA GLU A 290 -43.68 -12.24 -11.43
C GLU A 290 -42.79 -12.99 -10.41
N HIS A 291 -42.65 -12.35 -9.28
CA HIS A 291 -42.54 -12.79 -7.88
C HIS A 291 -42.54 -14.30 -7.62
N ARG A 292 -41.51 -14.73 -6.87
CA ARG A 292 -41.68 -15.73 -5.81
C ARG A 292 -40.87 -15.36 -4.57
N ASN A 293 -41.61 -14.93 -3.55
CA ASN A 293 -41.27 -14.95 -2.14
C ASN A 293 -40.88 -16.37 -1.72
N PHE A 294 -39.76 -16.54 -1.03
CA PHE A 294 -39.57 -17.66 -0.11
C PHE A 294 -39.20 -17.07 1.25
N GLY A 295 -40.18 -17.12 2.12
CA GLY A 295 -40.09 -16.80 3.52
C GLY A 295 -39.43 -17.92 4.32
N ASP A 296 -38.89 -17.47 5.40
CA ASP A 296 -38.75 -18.06 6.75
C ASP A 296 -38.41 -19.57 6.87
N ARG A 297 -37.27 -19.78 7.50
CA ARG A 297 -37.08 -20.54 8.76
C ARG A 297 -35.62 -20.84 9.02
N ARG A 298 -35.08 -20.24 10.05
CA ARG A 298 -34.28 -20.94 11.08
C ARG A 298 -33.96 -19.97 12.22
N GLU A 299 -34.71 -20.17 13.27
CA GLU A 299 -34.37 -19.75 14.63
C GLU A 299 -33.15 -20.51 15.15
N GLY A 300 -32.37 -19.83 15.97
CA GLY A 300 -31.67 -20.42 17.06
C GLY A 300 -30.17 -20.71 16.86
N ARG A 301 -29.34 -19.74 17.23
CA ARG A 301 -28.18 -20.00 18.10
C ARG A 301 -27.71 -18.72 18.74
N ASP A 302 -27.76 -18.79 20.05
CA ASP A 302 -27.46 -17.73 21.01
C ASP A 302 -25.97 -17.31 21.04
N ASN A 303 -25.80 -16.02 21.22
CA ASN A 303 -24.89 -15.33 22.13
C ASN A 303 -23.44 -15.84 22.24
N PHE A 304 -22.55 -15.23 21.50
CA PHE A 304 -21.25 -14.87 22.04
C PHE A 304 -21.02 -13.38 21.74
N LYS A 305 -21.30 -12.57 22.75
CA LYS A 305 -20.90 -11.17 22.81
C LYS A 305 -19.40 -11.13 23.03
N SER A 306 -18.61 -10.88 22.01
CA SER A 306 -17.26 -10.34 22.17
C SER A 306 -17.39 -8.86 22.46
N SER A 307 -17.13 -8.48 23.71
CA SER A 307 -17.03 -7.07 24.12
C SER A 307 -15.81 -6.42 23.45
N PRO A 308 -15.95 -5.22 22.90
CA PRO A 308 -14.80 -4.43 22.52
C PRO A 308 -14.02 -4.04 23.77
N ARG A 309 -12.69 -4.12 23.73
CA ARG A 309 -11.80 -3.59 24.78
C ARG A 309 -12.22 -2.16 25.09
N LYS A 310 -12.74 -1.92 26.28
CA LYS A 310 -12.92 -0.59 26.82
C LYS A 310 -11.56 -0.11 27.29
N PHE A 311 -11.08 0.97 26.70
CA PHE A 311 -10.06 1.79 27.34
C PHE A 311 -10.72 2.49 28.52
N ASP A 312 -10.31 2.15 29.74
CA ASP A 312 -10.74 2.83 30.95
C ASP A 312 -10.12 4.24 30.98
N ASP A 313 -10.99 5.25 30.88
CA ASP A 313 -10.67 6.62 31.26
C ASP A 313 -10.65 6.69 32.80
N ASN A 314 -9.51 6.43 33.41
CA ASN A 314 -9.28 6.78 34.81
C ASN A 314 -9.04 8.29 34.90
N LYS A 315 -10.12 9.02 35.18
CA LYS A 315 -10.07 10.37 35.71
C LYS A 315 -9.80 10.26 37.21
N GLU A 316 -8.57 10.42 37.63
CA GLU A 316 -8.28 10.84 39.01
C GLU A 316 -8.74 12.29 39.18
N LYS A 317 -9.80 12.43 39.96
CA LYS A 317 -10.16 13.70 40.64
C LYS A 317 -9.22 13.80 41.84
N THR A 318 -8.29 14.72 41.81
CA THR A 318 -7.67 15.26 43.02
C THR A 318 -8.46 16.51 43.40
N GLU A 319 -9.19 16.40 44.52
CA GLU A 319 -9.59 17.51 45.34
C GLU A 319 -8.35 18.02 46.07
N GLU A 320 -8.06 19.29 45.91
CA GLU A 320 -7.76 20.33 46.94
C GLU A 320 -7.43 21.62 46.22
#